data_324484555b601d9baff329e2658f983f
#
_entry.id   324484555b601d9baff329e2658f983f
#
_cell.length_a   1.000
_cell.length_b   1.000
_cell.length_c   1.000
_cell.angle_alpha   90.00
_cell.angle_beta   90.00
_cell.angle_gamma   90.00
#
_symmetry.space_group_name_H-M   'P 1'
#
loop_
_entity.id
_entity.type
_entity.pdbx_description
1 polymer ?
#
loop_
_entity_poly.entity_id
_entity_poly.type
_entity_poly.pdbx_seq_one_letter_code
_entity_poly.pdbx_strand_id
1 'polypeptide(L)'
;VKATGYKYSTKCAMTISVADMTVPPQKKQLLAETEERTLAIEEQYKMGFMTNEERYKAVVAEWEKTTDDVSNALQEGLDRFNPIFMMADSGARGSMKQIRQLAGMRGLIANTAGRTIEIPIKANYREGLSVLEYFISSRGARKGLADTALRTADSGYLTRRMVDVSQDVIIREEDCGYDKGIVVSEIAEGGQIIEKFADRLRGRYPVRDILDEQGNVLISKDHMMMDEDAKLLEAHDIHEVEIRTVLTCHAHSGVCAKCYGMNLATGQRVGPGEAVGIIAAQSIGEPGTQLTMRTFHTGGLAGGDITQGLPRVEELFEARKPKRMATLAEIGGRVSIEESHRGSLANIAITDQESGETRSYALPHTGLNIHDGDMIAKGTALNQGALNPHDILRIRGISSVQNYLIQEVLKVYRQQGVDINDKHIEVIVRQMMRKVRVEEAGDTTLLSGSMADIFEVEDANKAVAERIAAGEKREDGEELQTATYTQLLMGITKASLATDSFLSAASFQETTKVLTEAAIKGKVDHLLGLKENVIIGKLIPAGSGLGKYRSYAEKLVPDKVNTPEPLAPAVGMDLPNLFAEDDAAEGGQNSSAEISADEMDF
;
A
#
# COMPACT_ATOMS: atom_id res chain seq x y z
N VAL A 1 26.22 -4.11 15.33
CA VAL A 1 25.66 -5.20 14.52
C VAL A 1 26.63 -5.61 13.41
N LYS A 2 27.06 -4.71 12.49
CA LYS A 2 27.94 -5.02 11.35
C LYS A 2 29.26 -5.69 11.80
N ALA A 3 30.02 -5.09 12.71
CA ALA A 3 31.30 -5.61 13.20
C ALA A 3 31.13 -6.98 13.89
N THR A 4 30.09 -7.14 14.70
CA THR A 4 29.76 -8.40 15.37
C THR A 4 29.39 -9.48 14.35
N GLY A 5 28.55 -9.15 13.37
CA GLY A 5 28.16 -10.06 12.31
C GLY A 5 29.35 -10.61 11.53
N TYR A 6 30.25 -9.75 11.05
CA TYR A 6 31.46 -10.18 10.35
C TYR A 6 32.37 -11.02 11.22
N LYS A 7 32.59 -10.63 12.48
CA LYS A 7 33.46 -11.35 13.42
C LYS A 7 32.98 -12.79 13.66
N TYR A 8 31.69 -12.96 13.92
CA TYR A 8 31.15 -14.28 14.23
C TYR A 8 30.90 -15.14 12.99
N SER A 9 30.53 -14.53 11.86
CA SER A 9 30.44 -15.24 10.57
C SER A 9 31.78 -15.87 10.18
N THR A 10 32.87 -15.11 10.32
CA THR A 10 34.25 -15.64 10.06
C THR A 10 34.63 -16.76 11.03
N LYS A 11 34.24 -16.66 12.31
CA LYS A 11 34.55 -17.70 13.31
C LYS A 11 33.72 -18.97 13.09
N CYS A 12 32.45 -18.82 12.66
CA CYS A 12 31.55 -19.94 12.39
C CYS A 12 31.99 -20.75 11.17
N ALA A 13 32.68 -20.11 10.20
CA ALA A 13 33.20 -20.74 8.97
C ALA A 13 32.17 -21.63 8.26
N MET A 14 30.90 -21.17 8.21
CA MET A 14 29.80 -21.94 7.65
C MET A 14 29.95 -22.08 6.14
N THR A 15 29.98 -23.31 5.65
CA THR A 15 30.07 -23.66 4.22
C THR A 15 28.85 -24.48 3.81
N ILE A 16 28.54 -24.48 2.52
CA ILE A 16 27.47 -25.27 1.92
C ILE A 16 28.07 -26.22 0.90
N SER A 17 27.66 -27.48 0.96
CA SER A 17 28.02 -28.50 -0.01
C SER A 17 26.77 -29.10 -0.66
N VAL A 18 26.95 -29.74 -1.81
CA VAL A 18 25.86 -30.50 -2.47
C VAL A 18 25.40 -31.67 -1.59
N ALA A 19 26.30 -32.19 -0.73
CA ALA A 19 25.94 -33.25 0.21
C ALA A 19 24.93 -32.84 1.27
N ASP A 20 24.91 -31.55 1.64
CA ASP A 20 23.98 -31.00 2.65
C ASP A 20 22.55 -30.96 2.17
N MET A 21 22.31 -31.09 0.86
CA MET A 21 20.99 -31.15 0.25
C MET A 21 20.47 -32.60 0.29
N THR A 22 20.00 -33.06 1.44
CA THR A 22 19.48 -34.43 1.59
C THR A 22 18.11 -34.58 0.94
N VAL A 23 17.97 -35.56 0.03
CA VAL A 23 16.68 -35.88 -0.59
C VAL A 23 15.90 -36.82 0.33
N PRO A 24 14.63 -36.51 0.67
CA PRO A 24 13.84 -37.36 1.54
C PRO A 24 13.59 -38.73 0.90
N PRO A 25 13.79 -39.85 1.61
CA PRO A 25 13.60 -41.19 1.06
C PRO A 25 12.15 -41.49 0.66
N GLN A 26 11.20 -40.84 1.35
CA GLN A 26 9.74 -40.98 1.11
C GLN A 26 9.30 -40.37 -0.22
N LYS A 27 10.10 -39.48 -0.86
CA LYS A 27 9.77 -38.81 -2.12
C LYS A 27 9.30 -39.78 -3.21
N LYS A 28 10.03 -40.89 -3.39
CA LYS A 28 9.71 -41.86 -4.47
C LYS A 28 8.34 -42.50 -4.28
N GLN A 29 7.98 -42.81 -3.03
CA GLN A 29 6.68 -43.41 -2.69
C GLN A 29 5.56 -42.39 -2.94
N LEU A 30 5.69 -41.17 -2.41
CA LEU A 30 4.69 -40.11 -2.57
C LEU A 30 4.43 -39.79 -4.04
N LEU A 31 5.48 -39.77 -4.88
CA LEU A 31 5.31 -39.56 -6.32
C LEU A 31 4.55 -40.70 -6.99
N ALA A 32 4.86 -41.98 -6.68
CA ALA A 32 4.19 -43.13 -7.24
C ALA A 32 2.69 -43.15 -6.88
N GLU A 33 2.35 -42.91 -5.60
CA GLU A 33 0.96 -42.85 -5.15
C GLU A 33 0.17 -41.73 -5.86
N THR A 34 0.81 -40.61 -6.13
CA THR A 34 0.16 -39.49 -6.85
C THR A 34 -0.03 -39.81 -8.33
N GLU A 35 0.93 -40.50 -8.94
CA GLU A 35 0.79 -40.95 -10.32
C GLU A 35 -0.41 -41.88 -10.48
N GLU A 36 -0.61 -42.85 -9.56
CA GLU A 36 -1.79 -43.72 -9.57
C GLU A 36 -3.10 -42.93 -9.42
N ARG A 37 -3.13 -41.95 -8.49
CA ARG A 37 -4.31 -41.08 -8.32
C ARG A 37 -4.60 -40.25 -9.58
N THR A 38 -3.56 -39.69 -10.19
CA THR A 38 -3.69 -38.92 -11.44
C THR A 38 -4.20 -39.77 -12.60
N LEU A 39 -3.73 -41.01 -12.73
CA LEU A 39 -4.24 -41.96 -13.74
C LEU A 39 -5.72 -42.28 -13.50
N ALA A 40 -6.14 -42.47 -12.25
CA ALA A 40 -7.54 -42.68 -11.93
C ALA A 40 -8.43 -41.49 -12.31
N ILE A 41 -7.96 -40.24 -12.14
CA ILE A 41 -8.67 -39.04 -12.60
C ILE A 41 -8.77 -39.01 -14.13
N GLU A 42 -7.69 -39.37 -14.82
CA GLU A 42 -7.72 -39.47 -16.31
C GLU A 42 -8.68 -40.54 -16.81
N GLU A 43 -8.79 -41.70 -16.13
CA GLU A 43 -9.77 -42.74 -16.48
C GLU A 43 -11.20 -42.24 -16.28
N GLN A 44 -11.50 -41.58 -15.18
CA GLN A 44 -12.80 -40.95 -14.93
C GLN A 44 -13.18 -39.93 -16.03
N TYR A 45 -12.22 -39.12 -16.46
CA TYR A 45 -12.42 -38.23 -17.58
C TYR A 45 -12.70 -38.97 -18.90
N LYS A 46 -11.94 -40.02 -19.21
CA LYS A 46 -12.16 -40.86 -20.42
C LYS A 46 -13.53 -41.54 -20.42
N MET A 47 -14.05 -41.89 -19.23
CA MET A 47 -15.39 -42.43 -19.06
C MET A 47 -16.49 -41.35 -19.15
N GLY A 48 -16.14 -40.08 -19.22
CA GLY A 48 -17.10 -38.98 -19.37
C GLY A 48 -17.74 -38.49 -18.06
N PHE A 49 -17.23 -38.90 -16.92
CA PHE A 49 -17.78 -38.49 -15.60
C PHE A 49 -17.43 -37.07 -15.19
N MET A 50 -16.47 -36.43 -15.82
CA MET A 50 -16.05 -35.07 -15.55
C MET A 50 -15.69 -34.28 -16.79
N THR A 51 -15.78 -32.95 -16.69
CA THR A 51 -15.37 -32.04 -17.76
C THR A 51 -13.84 -31.89 -17.79
N ASN A 52 -13.28 -31.39 -18.90
CA ASN A 52 -11.84 -31.17 -19.03
C ASN A 52 -11.33 -30.15 -17.99
N GLU A 53 -12.16 -29.18 -17.59
CA GLU A 53 -11.79 -28.18 -16.62
C GLU A 53 -11.78 -28.74 -15.19
N GLU A 54 -12.71 -29.60 -14.85
CA GLU A 54 -12.73 -30.33 -13.59
C GLU A 54 -11.54 -31.27 -13.47
N ARG A 55 -11.24 -32.05 -14.55
CA ARG A 55 -10.04 -32.88 -14.62
C ARG A 55 -8.77 -32.05 -14.34
N TYR A 56 -8.62 -30.92 -15.04
CA TYR A 56 -7.48 -30.02 -14.87
C TYR A 56 -7.35 -29.57 -13.42
N LYS A 57 -8.44 -29.11 -12.78
CA LYS A 57 -8.43 -28.67 -11.38
C LYS A 57 -8.07 -29.81 -10.43
N ALA A 58 -8.61 -30.99 -10.65
CA ALA A 58 -8.32 -32.16 -9.82
C ALA A 58 -6.86 -32.59 -9.91
N VAL A 59 -6.30 -32.66 -11.14
CA VAL A 59 -4.88 -33.00 -11.34
C VAL A 59 -3.95 -31.98 -10.71
N VAL A 60 -4.22 -30.68 -10.87
CA VAL A 60 -3.42 -29.61 -10.27
C VAL A 60 -3.47 -29.70 -8.75
N ALA A 61 -4.65 -29.90 -8.16
CA ALA A 61 -4.81 -30.00 -6.70
C ALA A 61 -4.04 -31.21 -6.10
N GLU A 62 -4.07 -32.38 -6.78
CA GLU A 62 -3.30 -33.56 -6.32
C GLU A 62 -1.78 -33.30 -6.37
N TRP A 63 -1.28 -32.66 -7.40
CA TRP A 63 0.15 -32.33 -7.48
C TRP A 63 0.58 -31.21 -6.51
N GLU A 64 -0.30 -30.26 -6.21
CA GLU A 64 -0.05 -29.25 -5.16
C GLU A 64 0.07 -29.93 -3.79
N LYS A 65 -0.90 -30.79 -3.46
CA LYS A 65 -0.87 -31.56 -2.22
C LYS A 65 0.41 -32.37 -2.08
N THR A 66 0.78 -33.11 -3.13
CA THR A 66 2.02 -33.92 -3.12
C THR A 66 3.27 -33.06 -2.98
N THR A 67 3.26 -31.86 -3.56
CA THR A 67 4.36 -30.92 -3.43
C THR A 67 4.53 -30.46 -1.97
N ASP A 68 3.43 -30.28 -1.26
CA ASP A 68 3.43 -29.90 0.16
C ASP A 68 3.82 -31.09 1.04
N ASP A 69 3.32 -32.31 0.74
CA ASP A 69 3.70 -33.54 1.45
C ASP A 69 5.22 -33.81 1.35
N VAL A 70 5.79 -33.63 0.13
CA VAL A 70 7.25 -33.74 -0.07
C VAL A 70 8.00 -32.63 0.68
N SER A 71 7.44 -31.41 0.77
CA SER A 71 8.03 -30.30 1.53
C SER A 71 8.06 -30.61 3.03
N ASN A 72 6.98 -31.16 3.56
CA ASN A 72 6.88 -31.56 4.97
C ASN A 72 7.85 -32.69 5.30
N ALA A 73 7.88 -33.73 4.46
CA ALA A 73 8.84 -34.84 4.60
C ALA A 73 10.30 -34.37 4.51
N LEU A 74 10.58 -33.36 3.69
CA LEU A 74 11.90 -32.73 3.62
C LEU A 74 12.23 -31.99 4.91
N GLN A 75 11.30 -31.22 5.46
CA GLN A 75 11.50 -30.44 6.68
C GLN A 75 11.74 -31.34 7.89
N GLU A 76 10.99 -32.44 8.00
CA GLU A 76 11.15 -33.45 9.05
C GLU A 76 12.47 -34.22 8.94
N GLY A 77 12.93 -34.47 7.70
CA GLY A 77 14.15 -35.22 7.41
C GLY A 77 15.45 -34.41 7.46
N LEU A 78 15.39 -33.09 7.53
CA LEU A 78 16.57 -32.25 7.62
C LEU A 78 17.13 -32.20 9.04
N ASP A 79 18.45 -32.42 9.16
CA ASP A 79 19.17 -32.22 10.42
C ASP A 79 19.11 -30.74 10.82
N ARG A 80 18.82 -30.50 12.11
CA ARG A 80 18.79 -29.17 12.69
C ARG A 80 20.13 -28.41 12.57
N PHE A 81 21.24 -29.13 12.53
CA PHE A 81 22.58 -28.58 12.34
C PHE A 81 23.02 -28.51 10.86
N ASN A 82 22.15 -28.83 9.94
CA ASN A 82 22.43 -28.65 8.51
C ASN A 82 22.62 -27.15 8.20
N PRO A 83 23.72 -26.74 7.55
CA PRO A 83 24.02 -25.33 7.28
C PRO A 83 22.90 -24.62 6.50
N ILE A 84 22.27 -25.31 5.55
CA ILE A 84 21.18 -24.76 4.72
C ILE A 84 19.93 -24.54 5.57
N PHE A 85 19.60 -25.52 6.43
CA PHE A 85 18.47 -25.40 7.34
C PHE A 85 18.68 -24.28 8.36
N MET A 86 19.87 -24.20 8.97
CA MET A 86 20.21 -23.14 9.93
C MET A 86 20.08 -21.74 9.33
N MET A 87 20.50 -21.54 8.08
CA MET A 87 20.35 -20.24 7.41
C MET A 87 18.89 -19.87 7.14
N ALA A 88 18.07 -20.84 6.76
CA ALA A 88 16.63 -20.61 6.50
C ALA A 88 15.84 -20.44 7.79
N ASP A 89 16.10 -21.25 8.82
CA ASP A 89 15.41 -21.21 10.11
C ASP A 89 15.73 -19.92 10.89
N SER A 90 16.97 -19.47 10.84
CA SER A 90 17.39 -18.19 11.44
C SER A 90 16.84 -16.95 10.69
N GLY A 91 16.24 -17.12 9.50
CA GLY A 91 15.80 -16.00 8.66
C GLY A 91 16.93 -15.22 8.00
N ALA A 92 18.20 -15.63 8.15
CA ALA A 92 19.34 -14.92 7.60
C ALA A 92 19.34 -14.94 6.06
N ARG A 93 19.08 -16.10 5.46
CA ARG A 93 19.00 -16.26 3.99
C ARG A 93 18.25 -17.52 3.61
N GLY A 94 17.46 -17.43 2.55
CA GLY A 94 16.72 -18.57 2.01
C GLY A 94 15.34 -18.74 2.63
N SER A 95 14.57 -19.65 2.04
CA SER A 95 13.26 -20.07 2.51
C SER A 95 13.06 -21.55 2.29
N MET A 96 12.12 -22.18 3.01
CA MET A 96 11.78 -23.60 2.80
C MET A 96 11.33 -23.88 1.36
N LYS A 97 10.69 -22.92 0.68
CA LYS A 97 10.34 -23.04 -0.76
C LYS A 97 11.58 -23.19 -1.65
N GLN A 98 12.68 -22.51 -1.33
CA GLN A 98 13.95 -22.64 -2.07
C GLN A 98 14.64 -23.97 -1.77
N ILE A 99 14.67 -24.40 -0.50
CA ILE A 99 15.24 -25.69 -0.09
C ILE A 99 14.46 -26.83 -0.75
N ARG A 100 13.13 -26.74 -0.85
CA ARG A 100 12.30 -27.71 -1.56
C ARG A 100 12.72 -27.86 -3.02
N GLN A 101 13.01 -26.77 -3.73
CA GLN A 101 13.48 -26.85 -5.12
C GLN A 101 14.86 -27.46 -5.26
N LEU A 102 15.71 -27.32 -4.25
CA LEU A 102 17.07 -27.89 -4.22
C LEU A 102 17.07 -29.39 -3.92
N ALA A 103 16.32 -29.84 -2.95
CA ALA A 103 16.38 -31.20 -2.40
C ALA A 103 15.07 -31.98 -2.45
N GLY A 104 13.91 -31.33 -2.57
CA GLY A 104 12.61 -31.95 -2.62
C GLY A 104 12.11 -32.16 -4.05
N MET A 105 11.08 -31.40 -4.44
CA MET A 105 10.45 -31.40 -5.75
C MET A 105 10.23 -29.96 -6.21
N ARG A 106 10.49 -29.63 -7.46
CA ARG A 106 10.23 -28.30 -7.97
C ARG A 106 8.73 -27.99 -8.08
N GLY A 107 7.92 -28.99 -8.48
CA GLY A 107 6.47 -28.91 -8.53
C GLY A 107 5.92 -28.31 -9.81
N LEU A 108 4.70 -27.78 -9.73
CA LEU A 108 4.00 -27.19 -10.85
C LEU A 108 4.55 -25.81 -11.21
N ILE A 109 4.61 -25.49 -12.50
CA ILE A 109 5.07 -24.20 -13.03
C ILE A 109 3.98 -23.62 -13.93
N ALA A 110 3.77 -22.30 -13.82
CA ALA A 110 2.87 -21.58 -14.70
C ALA A 110 3.50 -21.32 -16.07
N ASN A 111 2.70 -21.40 -17.12
CA ASN A 111 3.10 -21.00 -18.47
C ASN A 111 3.21 -19.47 -18.60
N THR A 112 3.59 -18.98 -19.78
CA THR A 112 3.70 -17.55 -20.06
C THR A 112 2.38 -16.79 -19.94
N ALA A 113 1.23 -17.47 -20.13
CA ALA A 113 -0.11 -16.90 -19.97
C ALA A 113 -0.61 -16.88 -18.50
N GLY A 114 0.16 -17.48 -17.56
CA GLY A 114 -0.22 -17.54 -16.15
C GLY A 114 -0.99 -18.81 -15.74
N ARG A 115 -1.37 -19.68 -16.69
CA ARG A 115 -2.03 -20.95 -16.39
C ARG A 115 -1.00 -22.00 -15.96
N THR A 116 -1.28 -22.75 -14.91
CA THR A 116 -0.43 -23.84 -14.42
C THR A 116 -0.33 -24.95 -15.45
N ILE A 117 0.88 -25.46 -15.70
CA ILE A 117 1.10 -26.60 -16.58
C ILE A 117 0.78 -27.86 -15.78
N GLU A 118 -0.06 -28.75 -16.33
CA GLU A 118 -0.52 -29.98 -15.66
C GLU A 118 0.61 -30.96 -15.36
N ILE A 119 1.71 -30.91 -16.14
CA ILE A 119 2.88 -31.77 -15.96
C ILE A 119 3.80 -31.15 -14.91
N PRO A 120 3.95 -31.77 -13.72
CA PRO A 120 4.83 -31.26 -12.68
C PRO A 120 6.30 -31.56 -13.01
N ILE A 121 7.19 -30.74 -12.49
CA ILE A 121 8.62 -31.05 -12.44
C ILE A 121 8.88 -31.86 -11.18
N LYS A 122 9.05 -33.18 -11.34
CA LYS A 122 9.26 -34.14 -10.25
C LYS A 122 10.68 -34.10 -9.71
N ALA A 123 11.64 -33.75 -10.55
CA ALA A 123 13.05 -33.64 -10.19
C ALA A 123 13.33 -32.40 -9.34
N ASN A 124 14.44 -32.44 -8.62
CA ASN A 124 15.05 -31.33 -7.93
C ASN A 124 16.38 -30.93 -8.58
N TYR A 125 16.95 -29.82 -8.17
CA TYR A 125 18.24 -29.35 -8.73
C TYR A 125 19.41 -30.28 -8.39
N ARG A 126 19.39 -30.98 -7.24
CA ARG A 126 20.43 -31.93 -6.87
C ARG A 126 20.44 -33.16 -7.79
N GLU A 127 19.28 -33.71 -8.11
CA GLU A 127 19.13 -34.88 -9.00
C GLU A 127 19.38 -34.52 -10.47
N GLY A 128 19.21 -33.25 -10.82
CA GLY A 128 19.22 -32.75 -12.18
C GLY A 128 17.86 -32.88 -12.86
N LEU A 129 17.58 -31.99 -13.79
CA LEU A 129 16.33 -31.95 -14.55
C LEU A 129 16.48 -32.69 -15.87
N SER A 130 15.43 -33.37 -16.31
CA SER A 130 15.34 -33.88 -17.69
C SER A 130 15.28 -32.70 -18.68
N VAL A 131 15.57 -32.95 -19.94
CA VAL A 131 15.57 -31.91 -20.99
C VAL A 131 14.21 -31.22 -21.09
N LEU A 132 13.13 -31.99 -21.01
CA LEU A 132 11.75 -31.45 -21.04
C LEU A 132 11.45 -30.56 -19.80
N GLU A 133 11.77 -31.05 -18.62
CA GLU A 133 11.60 -30.31 -17.36
C GLU A 133 12.43 -29.02 -17.33
N TYR A 134 13.66 -29.09 -17.85
CA TYR A 134 14.52 -27.92 -17.99
C TYR A 134 13.91 -26.87 -18.94
N PHE A 135 13.38 -27.31 -20.08
CA PHE A 135 12.76 -26.41 -21.05
C PHE A 135 11.53 -25.71 -20.45
N ILE A 136 10.64 -26.46 -19.80
CA ILE A 136 9.48 -25.90 -19.10
C ILE A 136 9.91 -24.89 -18.04
N SER A 137 10.91 -25.26 -17.25
CA SER A 137 11.49 -24.43 -16.19
C SER A 137 12.09 -23.13 -16.72
N SER A 138 12.82 -23.19 -17.85
CA SER A 138 13.48 -22.01 -18.43
C SER A 138 12.51 -20.97 -18.93
N ARG A 139 11.35 -21.38 -19.45
CA ARG A 139 10.26 -20.47 -19.86
C ARG A 139 9.69 -19.69 -18.68
N GLY A 140 9.43 -20.36 -17.56
CA GLY A 140 8.99 -19.70 -16.32
C GLY A 140 10.03 -18.75 -15.77
N ALA A 141 11.30 -19.13 -15.76
CA ALA A 141 12.40 -18.27 -15.30
C ALA A 141 12.55 -17.01 -16.18
N ARG A 142 12.49 -17.17 -17.52
CA ARG A 142 12.53 -16.03 -18.45
C ARG A 142 11.39 -15.06 -18.21
N LYS A 143 10.15 -15.58 -18.06
CA LYS A 143 9.00 -14.74 -17.71
C LYS A 143 9.24 -13.99 -16.41
N GLY A 144 9.70 -14.68 -15.36
CA GLY A 144 10.00 -14.05 -14.06
C GLY A 144 11.01 -12.91 -14.17
N LEU A 145 12.09 -13.09 -14.94
CA LEU A 145 13.10 -12.05 -15.18
C LEU A 145 12.52 -10.85 -15.94
N ALA A 146 11.76 -11.10 -17.01
CA ALA A 146 11.14 -10.03 -17.79
C ALA A 146 10.11 -9.25 -16.97
N ASP A 147 9.24 -9.96 -16.26
CA ASP A 147 8.21 -9.34 -15.44
C ASP A 147 8.82 -8.53 -14.27
N THR A 148 9.91 -9.01 -13.66
CA THR A 148 10.62 -8.26 -12.63
C THR A 148 11.19 -6.95 -13.18
N ALA A 149 11.83 -7.00 -14.36
CA ALA A 149 12.40 -5.82 -15.00
C ALA A 149 11.33 -4.76 -15.35
N LEU A 150 10.18 -5.20 -15.89
CA LEU A 150 9.08 -4.31 -16.24
C LEU A 150 8.40 -3.70 -15.00
N ARG A 151 8.12 -4.51 -13.99
CA ARG A 151 7.40 -4.08 -12.79
C ARG A 151 8.23 -3.21 -11.85
N THR A 152 9.54 -3.23 -11.97
CA THR A 152 10.41 -2.28 -11.23
C THR A 152 10.06 -0.84 -11.59
N ALA A 153 9.76 -0.57 -12.87
CA ALA A 153 9.30 0.74 -13.32
C ALA A 153 7.94 1.12 -12.71
N ASP A 154 7.00 0.18 -12.62
CA ASP A 154 5.68 0.42 -12.03
C ASP A 154 5.79 0.75 -10.53
N SER A 155 6.63 0.01 -9.79
CA SER A 155 6.92 0.30 -8.38
C SER A 155 7.54 1.68 -8.19
N GLY A 156 8.51 2.06 -9.04
CA GLY A 156 9.12 3.39 -9.02
C GLY A 156 8.11 4.50 -9.31
N TYR A 157 7.23 4.28 -10.29
CA TYR A 157 6.17 5.24 -10.63
C TYR A 157 5.11 5.37 -9.53
N LEU A 158 4.72 4.27 -8.86
CA LEU A 158 3.83 4.34 -7.70
C LEU A 158 4.47 5.14 -6.56
N THR A 159 5.74 4.87 -6.25
CA THR A 159 6.49 5.61 -5.23
C THR A 159 6.54 7.11 -5.54
N ARG A 160 6.82 7.47 -6.79
CA ARG A 160 6.82 8.88 -7.24
C ARG A 160 5.46 9.54 -7.00
N ARG A 161 4.36 8.90 -7.38
CA ARG A 161 3.00 9.42 -7.16
C ARG A 161 2.68 9.62 -5.68
N MET A 162 3.10 8.68 -4.83
CA MET A 162 2.94 8.80 -3.37
C MET A 162 3.75 9.96 -2.79
N VAL A 163 4.99 10.15 -3.25
CA VAL A 163 5.81 11.30 -2.85
C VAL A 163 5.15 12.62 -3.27
N ASP A 164 4.63 12.69 -4.50
CA ASP A 164 3.99 13.91 -5.00
C ASP A 164 2.73 14.30 -4.22
N VAL A 165 1.93 13.32 -3.76
CA VAL A 165 0.72 13.59 -2.97
C VAL A 165 1.00 13.95 -1.52
N SER A 166 2.11 13.47 -0.95
CA SER A 166 2.40 13.60 0.49
C SER A 166 3.58 14.54 0.84
N GLN A 167 4.17 15.19 -0.15
CA GLN A 167 5.37 16.03 0.04
C GLN A 167 5.15 17.25 0.95
N ASP A 168 3.90 17.70 1.11
CA ASP A 168 3.51 18.82 1.96
C ASP A 168 3.25 18.40 3.42
N VAL A 169 3.20 17.07 3.69
CA VAL A 169 2.96 16.53 5.02
C VAL A 169 4.24 16.54 5.86
N ILE A 170 4.39 17.60 6.64
CA ILE A 170 5.53 17.85 7.53
C ILE A 170 4.99 18.03 8.94
N ILE A 171 5.76 17.65 9.97
CA ILE A 171 5.42 17.95 11.36
C ILE A 171 5.66 19.45 11.60
N ARG A 172 4.59 20.21 11.84
CA ARG A 172 4.67 21.66 12.06
C ARG A 172 4.37 22.06 13.49
N GLU A 173 3.46 21.36 14.12
CA GLU A 173 2.92 21.66 15.46
C GLU A 173 3.21 20.52 16.43
N GLU A 174 3.26 20.83 17.71
CA GLU A 174 3.43 19.79 18.74
C GLU A 174 2.12 19.08 19.05
N ASP A 175 1.00 19.80 19.13
CA ASP A 175 -0.32 19.29 19.42
C ASP A 175 -1.40 20.12 18.72
N CYS A 176 -2.32 19.50 18.01
CA CYS A 176 -3.46 20.17 17.37
C CYS A 176 -4.67 20.37 18.32
N GLY A 177 -4.62 19.84 19.54
CA GLY A 177 -5.69 19.99 20.54
C GLY A 177 -7.00 19.25 20.23
N TYR A 178 -7.03 18.37 19.23
CA TYR A 178 -8.26 17.66 18.83
C TYR A 178 -8.46 16.39 19.65
N ASP A 179 -9.66 16.20 20.21
CA ASP A 179 -10.00 15.16 21.18
C ASP A 179 -10.73 13.94 20.60
N LYS A 180 -10.73 13.78 19.27
CA LYS A 180 -11.30 12.58 18.63
C LYS A 180 -10.19 11.75 18.01
N GLY A 181 -10.30 10.43 18.20
CA GLY A 181 -9.38 9.46 17.67
C GLY A 181 -10.06 8.40 16.82
N ILE A 182 -9.39 7.30 16.64
CA ILE A 182 -9.91 6.08 16.03
C ILE A 182 -9.75 4.96 17.02
N VAL A 183 -10.80 4.16 17.18
CA VAL A 183 -10.75 2.94 17.98
C VAL A 183 -9.93 1.90 17.22
N VAL A 184 -8.92 1.38 17.88
CA VAL A 184 -8.01 0.38 17.32
C VAL A 184 -8.13 -0.92 18.11
N SER A 185 -8.32 -2.01 17.38
CA SER A 185 -8.30 -3.37 17.86
C SER A 185 -7.40 -4.22 16.97
N GLU A 186 -7.25 -5.49 17.31
CA GLU A 186 -6.55 -6.46 16.47
C GLU A 186 -7.22 -6.61 15.11
N ILE A 187 -6.44 -6.71 14.03
CA ILE A 187 -6.96 -7.00 12.70
C ILE A 187 -6.79 -8.49 12.45
N ALA A 188 -7.90 -9.22 12.43
CA ALA A 188 -7.94 -10.65 12.10
C ALA A 188 -8.94 -10.92 10.96
N GLU A 189 -8.60 -11.83 10.08
CA GLU A 189 -9.47 -12.30 8.98
C GLU A 189 -9.39 -13.82 8.87
N GLY A 190 -10.53 -14.48 8.90
CA GLY A 190 -10.62 -15.94 8.79
C GLY A 190 -9.85 -16.72 9.88
N GLY A 191 -9.66 -16.14 11.06
CA GLY A 191 -8.91 -16.73 12.17
C GLY A 191 -7.38 -16.53 12.09
N GLN A 192 -6.90 -15.82 11.09
CA GLN A 192 -5.49 -15.40 11.01
C GLN A 192 -5.35 -13.95 11.42
N ILE A 193 -4.44 -13.68 12.35
CA ILE A 193 -4.08 -12.33 12.78
C ILE A 193 -3.23 -11.69 11.68
N ILE A 194 -3.75 -10.61 11.07
CA ILE A 194 -3.04 -9.79 10.09
C ILE A 194 -2.12 -8.82 10.81
N GLU A 195 -2.64 -8.12 11.81
CA GLU A 195 -1.89 -7.13 12.60
C GLU A 195 -2.24 -7.28 14.07
N LYS A 196 -1.22 -7.39 14.92
CA LYS A 196 -1.40 -7.53 16.36
C LYS A 196 -1.80 -6.20 16.99
N PHE A 197 -2.59 -6.27 18.05
CA PHE A 197 -2.98 -5.09 18.82
C PHE A 197 -1.77 -4.28 19.32
N ALA A 198 -0.74 -4.95 19.85
CA ALA A 198 0.49 -4.31 20.31
C ALA A 198 1.22 -3.51 19.22
N ASP A 199 1.30 -4.05 17.99
CA ASP A 199 1.99 -3.39 16.87
C ASP A 199 1.28 -2.10 16.44
N ARG A 200 -0.06 -2.07 16.55
CA ARG A 200 -0.89 -0.91 16.23
C ARG A 200 -0.85 0.19 17.30
N LEU A 201 -0.65 -0.17 18.56
CA LEU A 201 -0.53 0.77 19.68
C LEU A 201 0.86 1.39 19.78
N ARG A 202 1.88 0.68 19.32
CA ARG A 202 3.27 1.09 19.48
C ARG A 202 3.56 2.47 18.92
N GLY A 203 4.02 3.37 19.81
CA GLY A 203 4.39 4.74 19.49
C GLY A 203 3.19 5.64 19.17
N ARG A 204 2.00 5.34 19.67
CA ARG A 204 0.79 6.16 19.59
C ARG A 204 0.47 6.78 20.94
N TYR A 205 -0.36 7.82 20.90
CA TYR A 205 -0.90 8.46 22.09
C TYR A 205 -2.39 8.11 22.22
N PRO A 206 -2.89 7.74 23.40
CA PRO A 206 -4.33 7.60 23.60
C PRO A 206 -5.00 8.97 23.58
N VAL A 207 -6.27 9.02 23.18
CA VAL A 207 -7.07 10.27 23.18
C VAL A 207 -7.39 10.71 24.60
N ARG A 208 -7.74 9.74 25.45
CA ARG A 208 -8.10 9.94 26.85
C ARG A 208 -7.26 9.05 27.74
N ASP A 209 -7.24 9.36 29.04
CA ASP A 209 -6.62 8.48 30.02
C ASP A 209 -7.33 7.13 30.01
N ILE A 210 -6.56 6.06 29.93
CA ILE A 210 -7.09 4.68 29.97
C ILE A 210 -7.19 4.30 31.44
N LEU A 211 -8.39 3.90 31.86
CA LEU A 211 -8.71 3.57 33.24
C LEU A 211 -8.87 2.06 33.41
N ASP A 212 -8.51 1.58 34.60
CA ASP A 212 -8.81 0.23 35.05
C ASP A 212 -10.30 0.12 35.47
N GLU A 213 -10.82 -1.09 35.65
CA GLU A 213 -12.17 -1.34 36.18
C GLU A 213 -12.45 -0.65 37.53
N GLN A 214 -11.37 -0.35 38.28
CA GLN A 214 -11.43 0.35 39.57
C GLN A 214 -11.38 1.88 39.45
N GLY A 215 -11.23 2.42 38.20
CA GLY A 215 -11.14 3.87 37.95
C GLY A 215 -9.74 4.46 38.15
N ASN A 216 -8.70 3.64 38.34
CA ASN A 216 -7.32 4.13 38.40
C ASN A 216 -6.78 4.35 36.98
N VAL A 217 -5.94 5.38 36.77
CA VAL A 217 -5.30 5.65 35.49
C VAL A 217 -4.21 4.61 35.24
N LEU A 218 -4.39 3.75 34.24
CA LEU A 218 -3.37 2.81 33.78
C LEU A 218 -2.37 3.51 32.86
N ILE A 219 -2.87 4.24 31.87
CA ILE A 219 -2.04 4.97 30.90
C ILE A 219 -2.61 6.38 30.73
N SER A 220 -1.76 7.39 30.90
CA SER A 220 -2.14 8.78 30.70
C SER A 220 -2.20 9.15 29.20
N LYS A 221 -3.08 10.07 28.84
CA LYS A 221 -3.21 10.63 27.47
C LYS A 221 -1.92 11.26 26.93
N ASP A 222 -1.02 11.69 27.80
CA ASP A 222 0.26 12.30 27.43
C ASP A 222 1.43 11.29 27.37
N HIS A 223 1.16 10.02 27.68
CA HIS A 223 2.11 8.93 27.60
C HIS A 223 2.11 8.29 26.20
N MET A 224 3.29 8.14 25.61
CA MET A 224 3.47 7.45 24.34
C MET A 224 3.53 5.93 24.59
N MET A 225 2.53 5.19 24.12
CA MET A 225 2.42 3.76 24.35
C MET A 225 3.54 2.96 23.67
N MET A 226 4.08 1.99 24.40
CA MET A 226 5.14 1.08 23.96
C MET A 226 4.69 -0.38 24.13
N ASP A 227 5.55 -1.32 23.77
CA ASP A 227 5.24 -2.76 23.82
C ASP A 227 4.91 -3.26 25.24
N GLU A 228 5.42 -2.58 26.29
CA GLU A 228 5.12 -2.91 27.68
C GLU A 228 3.70 -2.50 28.07
N ASP A 229 3.27 -1.33 27.57
CA ASP A 229 1.92 -0.81 27.81
C ASP A 229 0.86 -1.68 27.13
N ALA A 230 1.15 -2.20 25.93
CA ALA A 230 0.25 -3.13 25.25
C ALA A 230 0.03 -4.42 26.06
N LYS A 231 1.09 -4.98 26.64
CA LYS A 231 0.99 -6.15 27.53
C LYS A 231 0.21 -5.85 28.81
N LEU A 232 0.36 -4.63 29.33
CA LEU A 232 -0.41 -4.19 30.49
C LEU A 232 -1.91 -4.14 30.16
N LEU A 233 -2.28 -3.61 29.00
CA LEU A 233 -3.68 -3.54 28.54
C LEU A 233 -4.27 -4.93 28.30
N GLU A 234 -3.52 -5.84 27.67
CA GLU A 234 -3.93 -7.23 27.49
C GLU A 234 -4.13 -7.95 28.83
N ALA A 235 -3.29 -7.66 29.84
CA ALA A 235 -3.43 -8.23 31.19
C ALA A 235 -4.71 -7.75 31.92
N HIS A 236 -5.25 -6.59 31.55
CA HIS A 236 -6.51 -6.02 32.04
C HIS A 236 -7.70 -6.30 31.11
N ASP A 237 -7.56 -7.21 30.12
CA ASP A 237 -8.60 -7.59 29.14
C ASP A 237 -9.12 -6.41 28.29
N ILE A 238 -8.27 -5.41 28.06
CA ILE A 238 -8.57 -4.25 27.21
C ILE A 238 -8.04 -4.52 25.81
N HIS A 239 -8.95 -4.80 24.86
CA HIS A 239 -8.62 -5.14 23.48
C HIS A 239 -8.94 -4.02 22.47
N GLU A 240 -9.54 -2.93 22.93
CA GLU A 240 -9.89 -1.78 22.12
C GLU A 240 -9.46 -0.48 22.81
N VAL A 241 -8.75 0.38 22.10
CA VAL A 241 -8.28 1.66 22.61
C VAL A 241 -8.51 2.75 21.57
N GLU A 242 -9.04 3.91 22.00
CA GLU A 242 -9.13 5.09 21.15
C GLU A 242 -7.79 5.82 21.15
N ILE A 243 -7.13 5.82 19.98
CA ILE A 243 -5.81 6.44 19.80
C ILE A 243 -5.87 7.68 18.90
N ARG A 244 -4.92 8.58 19.10
CA ARG A 244 -4.69 9.70 18.19
C ARG A 244 -4.01 9.20 16.93
N THR A 245 -4.53 9.60 15.76
CA THR A 245 -4.01 9.20 14.46
C THR A 245 -3.78 10.40 13.56
N VAL A 246 -3.02 10.18 12.50
CA VAL A 246 -2.82 11.16 11.44
C VAL A 246 -4.13 11.49 10.73
N LEU A 247 -5.04 10.51 10.62
CA LEU A 247 -6.33 10.65 9.92
C LEU A 247 -7.26 11.69 10.56
N THR A 248 -7.25 11.78 11.89
CA THR A 248 -8.09 12.70 12.65
C THR A 248 -7.37 13.99 13.06
N CYS A 249 -6.13 14.20 12.58
CA CYS A 249 -5.35 15.36 12.92
C CYS A 249 -5.93 16.64 12.30
N HIS A 250 -6.23 17.64 13.14
CA HIS A 250 -6.81 18.94 12.76
C HIS A 250 -5.77 20.02 12.44
N ALA A 251 -4.50 19.65 12.25
CA ALA A 251 -3.50 20.59 11.76
C ALA A 251 -3.80 21.01 10.33
N HIS A 252 -3.97 22.32 10.07
CA HIS A 252 -4.30 22.88 8.75
C HIS A 252 -3.24 22.57 7.70
N SER A 253 -1.97 22.63 8.11
CA SER A 253 -0.84 22.34 7.22
C SER A 253 0.07 21.29 7.84
N GLY A 254 0.22 20.14 7.19
CA GLY A 254 0.99 19.03 7.72
C GLY A 254 0.25 18.21 8.78
N VAL A 255 0.96 17.78 9.82
CA VAL A 255 0.45 16.96 10.93
C VAL A 255 1.11 17.40 12.23
N CYS A 256 0.45 17.22 13.37
CA CYS A 256 1.06 17.48 14.67
C CYS A 256 1.86 16.27 15.19
N ALA A 257 2.83 16.55 16.09
CA ALA A 257 3.72 15.54 16.62
C ALA A 257 3.00 14.48 17.48
N LYS A 258 1.96 14.85 18.23
CA LYS A 258 1.19 13.90 19.04
C LYS A 258 0.35 12.94 18.19
N CYS A 259 -0.30 13.41 17.12
CA CYS A 259 -1.09 12.56 16.23
C CYS A 259 -0.22 11.59 15.43
N TYR A 260 1.00 12.00 15.06
CA TYR A 260 1.95 11.11 14.42
C TYR A 260 2.61 10.14 15.42
N GLY A 261 2.99 10.64 16.61
CA GLY A 261 3.58 9.87 17.69
C GLY A 261 5.08 9.62 17.51
N MET A 262 5.50 8.37 17.56
CA MET A 262 6.90 7.94 17.54
C MET A 262 7.53 8.04 16.15
N ASN A 263 8.76 8.52 16.08
CA ASN A 263 9.64 8.32 14.93
C ASN A 263 10.20 6.89 15.00
N LEU A 264 9.87 6.07 14.02
CA LEU A 264 10.22 4.64 14.00
C LEU A 264 11.72 4.38 13.89
N ALA A 265 12.50 5.33 13.36
CA ALA A 265 13.95 5.19 13.24
C ALA A 265 14.68 5.42 14.56
N THR A 266 14.22 6.38 15.37
CA THR A 266 14.87 6.77 16.64
C THR A 266 14.22 6.16 17.87
N GLY A 267 12.96 5.69 17.77
CA GLY A 267 12.16 5.24 18.90
C GLY A 267 11.69 6.35 19.85
N GLN A 268 11.89 7.61 19.47
CA GLN A 268 11.51 8.77 20.25
C GLN A 268 10.32 9.50 19.62
N ARG A 269 9.68 10.40 20.35
CA ARG A 269 8.65 11.29 19.80
C ARG A 269 9.21 12.07 18.62
N VAL A 270 8.42 12.15 17.54
CA VAL A 270 8.79 12.92 16.36
C VAL A 270 8.95 14.40 16.69
N GLY A 271 9.97 15.02 16.12
CA GLY A 271 10.23 16.46 16.26
C GLY A 271 9.59 17.31 15.16
N PRO A 272 9.35 18.61 15.42
CA PRO A 272 8.93 19.54 14.39
C PRO A 272 9.94 19.58 13.23
N GLY A 273 9.44 19.64 11.99
CA GLY A 273 10.25 19.69 10.78
C GLY A 273 10.59 18.35 10.14
N GLU A 274 10.12 17.25 10.69
CA GLU A 274 10.25 15.94 10.06
C GLU A 274 9.31 15.83 8.86
N ALA A 275 9.84 15.46 7.69
CA ALA A 275 9.07 15.27 6.46
C ALA A 275 8.43 13.88 6.41
N VAL A 276 7.43 13.66 7.24
CA VAL A 276 6.79 12.34 7.44
C VAL A 276 6.06 11.82 6.20
N GLY A 277 5.60 12.70 5.33
CA GLY A 277 4.98 12.32 4.07
C GLY A 277 5.94 11.63 3.11
N ILE A 278 7.15 12.16 2.94
CA ILE A 278 8.18 11.52 2.12
C ILE A 278 8.62 10.19 2.73
N ILE A 279 8.81 10.15 4.05
CA ILE A 279 9.16 8.92 4.78
C ILE A 279 8.07 7.86 4.55
N ALA A 280 6.80 8.22 4.63
CA ALA A 280 5.68 7.31 4.39
C ALA A 280 5.70 6.76 2.95
N ALA A 281 5.82 7.62 1.95
CA ALA A 281 5.86 7.22 0.56
C ALA A 281 7.06 6.30 0.23
N GLN A 282 8.22 6.59 0.79
CA GLN A 282 9.42 5.77 0.63
C GLN A 282 9.31 4.42 1.36
N SER A 283 8.75 4.39 2.56
CA SER A 283 8.56 3.17 3.35
C SER A 283 7.56 2.20 2.71
N ILE A 284 6.55 2.72 2.01
CA ILE A 284 5.59 1.91 1.24
C ILE A 284 6.21 1.49 -0.11
N GLY A 285 6.99 2.37 -0.74
CA GLY A 285 7.54 2.16 -2.09
C GLY A 285 8.77 1.25 -2.14
N GLU A 286 9.65 1.31 -1.13
CA GLU A 286 10.87 0.49 -1.08
C GLU A 286 10.57 -1.01 -1.23
N PRO A 287 9.68 -1.62 -0.42
CA PRO A 287 9.36 -3.02 -0.58
C PRO A 287 8.51 -3.34 -1.82
N GLY A 288 8.01 -2.33 -2.54
CA GLY A 288 7.24 -2.51 -3.76
C GLY A 288 7.96 -3.33 -4.83
N THR A 289 9.27 -3.15 -4.99
CA THR A 289 10.10 -3.95 -5.89
C THR A 289 10.16 -5.42 -5.46
N GLN A 290 10.19 -5.70 -4.16
CA GLN A 290 10.17 -7.06 -3.63
C GLN A 290 8.80 -7.74 -3.85
N LEU A 291 7.71 -6.98 -3.75
CA LEU A 291 6.36 -7.44 -4.09
C LEU A 291 6.27 -7.91 -5.55
N THR A 292 6.96 -7.26 -6.47
CA THR A 292 6.99 -7.65 -7.88
C THR A 292 7.72 -8.97 -8.11
N MET A 293 8.77 -9.25 -7.33
CA MET A 293 9.56 -10.48 -7.46
C MET A 293 8.85 -11.72 -6.88
N ARG A 294 8.07 -11.57 -5.82
CA ARG A 294 7.48 -12.69 -5.07
C ARG A 294 6.13 -13.17 -5.60
N THR A 295 5.38 -12.36 -6.35
CA THR A 295 4.08 -12.75 -6.93
C THR A 295 4.13 -13.92 -7.91
N PHE A 296 5.32 -14.30 -8.39
CA PHE A 296 5.52 -15.44 -9.29
C PHE A 296 5.62 -16.81 -8.62
N HIS A 297 5.87 -16.86 -7.32
CA HIS A 297 6.12 -18.12 -6.62
C HIS A 297 4.89 -18.72 -5.94
N THR A 298 3.84 -17.96 -5.81
CA THR A 298 2.53 -18.46 -5.41
C THR A 298 1.78 -18.82 -6.68
N GLY A 299 2.01 -20.05 -7.17
CA GLY A 299 1.24 -20.63 -8.27
C GLY A 299 -0.24 -20.50 -7.91
N GLY A 300 -0.95 -19.65 -8.67
CA GLY A 300 -2.33 -19.34 -8.35
C GLY A 300 -3.18 -20.59 -8.33
N LEU A 301 -3.75 -20.88 -7.20
CA LEU A 301 -4.99 -21.62 -7.15
C LEU A 301 -5.95 -20.91 -8.10
N ALA A 302 -6.38 -21.60 -9.15
CA ALA A 302 -7.30 -21.11 -10.15
C ALA A 302 -8.71 -20.95 -9.55
N GLY A 303 -8.88 -19.90 -8.80
CA GLY A 303 -10.12 -19.59 -8.09
C GLY A 303 -10.31 -18.09 -7.89
N GLY A 304 -10.20 -17.31 -8.95
CA GLY A 304 -10.56 -15.92 -8.89
C GLY A 304 -9.49 -15.00 -9.47
N ASP A 305 -9.91 -14.25 -10.44
CA ASP A 305 -9.21 -13.13 -11.10
C ASP A 305 -9.03 -11.95 -10.10
N ILE A 306 -8.45 -12.23 -8.93
CA ILE A 306 -8.17 -11.21 -7.90
C ILE A 306 -6.80 -10.65 -8.24
N THR A 307 -6.75 -9.37 -8.55
CA THR A 307 -5.48 -8.64 -8.67
C THR A 307 -4.72 -8.75 -7.35
N GLN A 308 -3.53 -9.35 -7.39
CA GLN A 308 -2.69 -9.58 -6.22
C GLN A 308 -1.39 -8.79 -6.31
N GLY A 309 -0.80 -8.49 -5.16
CA GLY A 309 0.47 -7.79 -5.08
C GLY A 309 0.38 -6.31 -5.46
N LEU A 310 1.43 -5.78 -6.12
CA LEU A 310 1.55 -4.36 -6.44
C LEU A 310 0.37 -3.78 -7.24
N PRO A 311 -0.21 -4.48 -8.25
CA PRO A 311 -1.39 -3.97 -8.96
C PRO A 311 -2.61 -3.74 -8.06
N ARG A 312 -2.76 -4.54 -6.99
CA ARG A 312 -3.84 -4.33 -6.01
C ARG A 312 -3.57 -3.10 -5.14
N VAL A 313 -2.35 -2.90 -4.71
CA VAL A 313 -1.95 -1.69 -3.95
C VAL A 313 -2.18 -0.44 -4.80
N GLU A 314 -1.81 -0.48 -6.09
CA GLU A 314 -2.08 0.62 -7.03
C GLU A 314 -3.58 0.87 -7.21
N GLU A 315 -4.39 -0.17 -7.36
CA GLU A 315 -5.85 -0.07 -7.48
C GLU A 315 -6.47 0.61 -6.25
N LEU A 316 -6.01 0.26 -5.04
CA LEU A 316 -6.48 0.84 -3.78
C LEU A 316 -6.08 2.32 -3.65
N PHE A 317 -4.82 2.66 -3.88
CA PHE A 317 -4.35 4.05 -3.80
C PHE A 317 -4.88 4.95 -4.92
N GLU A 318 -5.20 4.42 -6.09
CA GLU A 318 -5.90 5.17 -7.13
C GLU A 318 -7.44 5.17 -6.98
N ALA A 319 -7.95 4.51 -5.96
CA ALA A 319 -9.39 4.35 -5.71
C ALA A 319 -10.15 3.89 -6.96
N ARG A 320 -9.56 2.96 -7.74
CA ARG A 320 -10.18 2.41 -8.96
C ARG A 320 -11.29 1.43 -8.61
N LYS A 321 -12.29 1.33 -9.48
CA LYS A 321 -13.32 0.29 -9.37
C LYS A 321 -12.70 -1.08 -9.64
N PRO A 322 -12.85 -2.06 -8.74
CA PRO A 322 -12.36 -3.42 -8.95
C PRO A 322 -13.04 -4.09 -10.14
N LYS A 323 -12.32 -4.97 -10.83
CA LYS A 323 -12.88 -5.74 -11.96
C LYS A 323 -14.01 -6.69 -11.51
N ARG A 324 -13.85 -7.37 -10.38
CA ARG A 324 -14.90 -8.16 -9.71
C ARG A 324 -15.32 -7.45 -8.46
N MET A 325 -16.37 -6.68 -8.59
CA MET A 325 -16.89 -5.85 -7.51
C MET A 325 -17.91 -6.62 -6.68
N ALA A 326 -17.75 -6.58 -5.36
CA ALA A 326 -18.79 -6.99 -4.44
C ALA A 326 -19.84 -5.88 -4.32
N THR A 327 -21.10 -6.26 -4.33
CA THR A 327 -22.23 -5.33 -4.13
C THR A 327 -22.49 -5.19 -2.64
N LEU A 328 -22.59 -3.95 -2.17
CA LEU A 328 -22.93 -3.62 -0.79
C LEU A 328 -24.44 -3.39 -0.63
N ALA A 329 -24.99 -3.84 0.48
CA ALA A 329 -26.36 -3.52 0.86
C ALA A 329 -26.49 -2.03 1.19
N GLU A 330 -27.36 -1.30 0.49
CA GLU A 330 -27.60 0.13 0.75
C GLU A 330 -28.44 0.37 2.01
N ILE A 331 -29.29 -0.60 2.35
CA ILE A 331 -30.13 -0.61 3.56
C ILE A 331 -29.84 -1.85 4.40
N GLY A 332 -30.06 -1.77 5.70
CA GLY A 332 -30.08 -2.92 6.59
C GLY A 332 -31.47 -3.56 6.61
N GLY A 333 -31.56 -4.86 6.87
CA GLY A 333 -32.86 -5.50 6.97
C GLY A 333 -32.84 -7.00 6.71
N ARG A 334 -34.01 -7.58 6.53
CA ARG A 334 -34.17 -9.00 6.26
C ARG A 334 -34.00 -9.29 4.77
N VAL A 335 -33.20 -10.29 4.48
CA VAL A 335 -32.93 -10.76 3.12
C VAL A 335 -34.01 -11.74 2.67
N SER A 336 -34.51 -11.58 1.45
CA SER A 336 -35.32 -12.55 0.73
C SER A 336 -34.66 -12.83 -0.63
N ILE A 337 -34.39 -14.09 -0.92
CA ILE A 337 -33.76 -14.51 -2.17
C ILE A 337 -34.78 -15.23 -3.04
N GLU A 338 -35.10 -14.63 -4.20
CA GLU A 338 -35.95 -15.25 -5.20
C GLU A 338 -35.09 -15.79 -6.35
N GLU A 339 -35.19 -17.10 -6.59
CA GLU A 339 -34.50 -17.74 -7.71
C GLU A 339 -35.23 -17.40 -9.02
N SER A 340 -34.51 -16.83 -9.95
CA SER A 340 -35.07 -16.62 -11.30
C SER A 340 -35.05 -17.94 -12.08
N HIS A 341 -36.22 -18.45 -12.44
CA HIS A 341 -36.39 -19.68 -13.25
C HIS A 341 -35.76 -19.64 -14.66
N ARG A 342 -35.17 -18.52 -15.09
CA ARG A 342 -34.61 -18.34 -16.45
C ARG A 342 -33.17 -17.78 -16.48
N GLY A 343 -32.35 -17.96 -15.45
CA GLY A 343 -30.99 -17.43 -15.54
C GLY A 343 -30.13 -17.79 -14.35
N SER A 344 -28.83 -17.54 -14.47
CA SER A 344 -27.83 -17.68 -13.40
C SER A 344 -27.88 -16.54 -12.38
N LEU A 345 -28.92 -15.70 -12.39
CA LEU A 345 -29.08 -14.55 -11.51
C LEU A 345 -30.13 -14.84 -10.44
N ALA A 346 -29.82 -14.52 -9.20
CA ALA A 346 -30.74 -14.46 -8.07
C ALA A 346 -31.18 -13.02 -7.85
N ASN A 347 -32.48 -12.81 -7.62
CA ASN A 347 -33.02 -11.53 -7.18
C ASN A 347 -33.03 -11.51 -5.64
N ILE A 348 -32.25 -10.62 -5.07
CA ILE A 348 -32.13 -10.45 -3.63
C ILE A 348 -32.90 -9.20 -3.24
N ALA A 349 -33.95 -9.35 -2.46
CA ALA A 349 -34.68 -8.22 -1.88
C ALA A 349 -34.30 -8.07 -0.40
N ILE A 350 -33.94 -6.87 -0.01
CA ILE A 350 -33.66 -6.51 1.38
C ILE A 350 -34.75 -5.55 1.83
N THR A 351 -35.45 -5.93 2.90
CA THR A 351 -36.52 -5.12 3.47
C THR A 351 -36.12 -4.65 4.86
N ASP A 352 -36.08 -3.36 5.04
CA ASP A 352 -35.88 -2.74 6.34
C ASP A 352 -37.15 -2.88 7.18
N GLN A 353 -36.99 -3.36 8.43
CA GLN A 353 -38.11 -3.59 9.34
C GLN A 353 -38.69 -2.28 9.94
N GLU A 354 -37.86 -1.22 10.02
CA GLU A 354 -38.30 0.04 10.64
C GLU A 354 -38.96 0.98 9.62
N SER A 355 -38.36 1.13 8.44
CA SER A 355 -38.86 2.06 7.40
C SER A 355 -39.81 1.38 6.40
N GLY A 356 -39.80 0.05 6.28
CA GLY A 356 -40.53 -0.71 5.26
C GLY A 356 -39.98 -0.53 3.85
N GLU A 357 -38.82 0.14 3.68
CA GLU A 357 -38.17 0.31 2.38
C GLU A 357 -37.61 -1.02 1.90
N THR A 358 -37.84 -1.36 0.62
CA THR A 358 -37.32 -2.57 0.01
C THR A 358 -36.40 -2.21 -1.16
N ARG A 359 -35.20 -2.74 -1.16
CA ARG A 359 -34.23 -2.64 -2.25
C ARG A 359 -33.96 -3.99 -2.86
N SER A 360 -33.98 -4.08 -4.20
CA SER A 360 -33.71 -5.33 -4.93
C SER A 360 -32.40 -5.26 -5.69
N TYR A 361 -31.66 -6.37 -5.64
CA TYR A 361 -30.36 -6.55 -6.31
C TYR A 361 -30.39 -7.82 -7.16
N ALA A 362 -29.94 -7.72 -8.41
CA ALA A 362 -29.80 -8.89 -9.30
C ALA A 362 -28.33 -9.32 -9.32
N LEU A 363 -28.00 -10.44 -8.69
CA LEU A 363 -26.62 -10.94 -8.54
C LEU A 363 -26.50 -12.39 -9.04
N PRO A 364 -25.30 -12.82 -9.49
CA PRO A 364 -25.07 -14.22 -9.81
C PRO A 364 -25.28 -15.11 -8.57
N HIS A 365 -25.94 -16.24 -8.76
CA HIS A 365 -26.20 -17.20 -7.68
C HIS A 365 -24.92 -17.79 -7.07
N THR A 366 -23.86 -17.87 -7.87
CA THR A 366 -22.55 -18.37 -7.43
C THR A 366 -21.79 -17.29 -6.68
N GLY A 367 -21.39 -17.59 -5.44
CA GLY A 367 -20.56 -16.69 -4.62
C GLY A 367 -21.36 -15.68 -3.80
N LEU A 368 -22.60 -15.97 -3.46
CA LEU A 368 -23.36 -15.19 -2.48
C LEU A 368 -22.80 -15.45 -1.08
N ASN A 369 -22.69 -14.39 -0.27
CA ASN A 369 -22.24 -14.46 1.13
C ASN A 369 -23.41 -14.45 2.12
N ILE A 370 -24.64 -14.45 1.62
CA ILE A 370 -25.87 -14.32 2.40
C ILE A 370 -26.82 -15.47 2.09
N HIS A 371 -27.65 -15.80 3.08
CA HIS A 371 -28.68 -16.82 2.97
C HIS A 371 -30.07 -16.20 3.06
N ASP A 372 -31.06 -16.92 2.56
CA ASP A 372 -32.45 -16.47 2.65
C ASP A 372 -32.90 -16.40 4.12
N GLY A 373 -33.48 -15.26 4.49
CA GLY A 373 -33.93 -14.97 5.85
C GLY A 373 -32.91 -14.30 6.77
N ASP A 374 -31.66 -14.11 6.34
CA ASP A 374 -30.61 -13.46 7.15
C ASP A 374 -30.97 -12.00 7.45
N MET A 375 -30.59 -11.55 8.65
CA MET A 375 -30.61 -10.16 9.04
C MET A 375 -29.25 -9.54 8.79
N ILE A 376 -29.19 -8.58 7.88
CA ILE A 376 -27.93 -7.92 7.50
C ILE A 376 -27.94 -6.44 7.90
N ALA A 377 -26.76 -5.94 8.24
CA ALA A 377 -26.56 -4.51 8.49
C ALA A 377 -26.30 -3.74 7.18
N LYS A 378 -26.60 -2.45 7.20
CA LYS A 378 -26.26 -1.54 6.11
C LYS A 378 -24.78 -1.63 5.77
N GLY A 379 -24.46 -1.83 4.48
CA GLY A 379 -23.10 -1.95 4.00
C GLY A 379 -22.51 -3.37 4.04
N THR A 380 -23.28 -4.41 4.36
CA THR A 380 -22.82 -5.80 4.27
C THR A 380 -22.60 -6.20 2.81
N ALA A 381 -21.52 -6.93 2.52
CA ALA A 381 -21.23 -7.44 1.18
C ALA A 381 -22.14 -8.63 0.84
N LEU A 382 -22.92 -8.51 -0.24
CA LEU A 382 -23.89 -9.52 -0.66
C LEU A 382 -23.24 -10.69 -1.39
N ASN A 383 -22.16 -10.44 -2.11
CA ASN A 383 -21.43 -11.46 -2.89
C ASN A 383 -19.93 -11.35 -2.67
N GLN A 384 -19.20 -12.39 -3.09
CA GLN A 384 -17.75 -12.44 -3.06
C GLN A 384 -17.15 -11.48 -4.08
N GLY A 385 -16.13 -10.72 -3.68
CA GLY A 385 -15.40 -9.79 -4.55
C GLY A 385 -14.71 -8.69 -3.74
N ALA A 386 -13.97 -7.85 -4.44
CA ALA A 386 -13.34 -6.68 -3.83
C ALA A 386 -14.37 -5.55 -3.68
N LEU A 387 -14.34 -4.85 -2.57
CA LEU A 387 -15.23 -3.73 -2.31
C LEU A 387 -14.75 -2.49 -3.09
N ASN A 388 -15.70 -1.71 -3.61
CA ASN A 388 -15.40 -0.42 -4.22
C ASN A 388 -15.27 0.65 -3.11
N PRO A 389 -14.12 1.33 -2.97
CA PRO A 389 -13.93 2.34 -1.93
C PRO A 389 -14.96 3.49 -1.97
N HIS A 390 -15.43 3.86 -3.17
CA HIS A 390 -16.44 4.91 -3.33
C HIS A 390 -17.81 4.50 -2.78
N ASP A 391 -18.19 3.23 -2.93
CA ASP A 391 -19.46 2.73 -2.39
C ASP A 391 -19.39 2.60 -0.87
N ILE A 392 -18.23 2.20 -0.33
CA ILE A 392 -18.02 2.19 1.12
C ILE A 392 -18.15 3.61 1.68
N LEU A 393 -17.54 4.62 1.03
CA LEU A 393 -17.67 6.02 1.45
C LEU A 393 -19.13 6.46 1.50
N ARG A 394 -19.90 6.17 0.44
CA ARG A 394 -21.31 6.55 0.33
C ARG A 394 -22.20 5.86 1.36
N ILE A 395 -21.95 4.58 1.63
CA ILE A 395 -22.83 3.73 2.45
C ILE A 395 -22.42 3.72 3.92
N ARG A 396 -21.13 3.49 4.21
CA ARG A 396 -20.58 3.30 5.56
C ARG A 396 -19.91 4.53 6.16
N GLY A 397 -19.58 5.54 5.32
CA GLY A 397 -18.91 6.77 5.74
C GLY A 397 -17.40 6.73 5.76
N ILE A 398 -16.78 7.82 6.25
CA ILE A 398 -15.35 8.14 6.14
C ILE A 398 -14.48 7.13 6.87
N SER A 399 -14.76 6.87 8.15
CA SER A 399 -13.93 5.98 8.99
C SER A 399 -13.86 4.56 8.44
N SER A 400 -14.96 4.06 7.86
CA SER A 400 -15.00 2.73 7.26
C SER A 400 -14.13 2.60 6.02
N VAL A 401 -14.08 3.63 5.17
CA VAL A 401 -13.20 3.66 3.99
C VAL A 401 -11.73 3.71 4.41
N GLN A 402 -11.40 4.54 5.40
CA GLN A 402 -10.04 4.65 5.92
C GLN A 402 -9.55 3.30 6.45
N ASN A 403 -10.33 2.66 7.30
CA ASN A 403 -10.00 1.34 7.84
C ASN A 403 -9.89 0.29 6.73
N TYR A 404 -10.81 0.28 5.76
CA TYR A 404 -10.75 -0.65 4.64
C TYR A 404 -9.47 -0.50 3.81
N LEU A 405 -9.10 0.73 3.44
CA LEU A 405 -7.89 0.98 2.67
C LEU A 405 -6.63 0.55 3.44
N ILE A 406 -6.55 0.86 4.73
CA ILE A 406 -5.42 0.46 5.58
C ILE A 406 -5.33 -1.06 5.67
N GLN A 407 -6.43 -1.73 5.99
CA GLN A 407 -6.47 -3.20 6.15
C GLN A 407 -6.10 -3.93 4.85
N GLU A 408 -6.67 -3.52 3.72
CA GLU A 408 -6.40 -4.16 2.43
C GLU A 408 -4.94 -3.96 1.97
N VAL A 409 -4.37 -2.77 2.17
CA VAL A 409 -2.96 -2.51 1.85
C VAL A 409 -2.04 -3.33 2.75
N LEU A 410 -2.26 -3.31 4.08
CA LEU A 410 -1.48 -4.12 5.03
C LEU A 410 -1.55 -5.60 4.70
N LYS A 411 -2.74 -6.12 4.37
CA LYS A 411 -2.94 -7.51 3.97
C LYS A 411 -2.05 -7.91 2.80
N VAL A 412 -1.97 -7.07 1.76
CA VAL A 412 -1.11 -7.34 0.59
C VAL A 412 0.36 -7.41 0.99
N TYR A 413 0.85 -6.49 1.82
CA TYR A 413 2.24 -6.47 2.27
C TYR A 413 2.56 -7.62 3.23
N ARG A 414 1.69 -7.90 4.19
CA ARG A 414 1.85 -9.01 5.14
C ARG A 414 1.86 -10.38 4.47
N GLN A 415 1.01 -10.61 3.47
CA GLN A 415 1.02 -11.85 2.68
C GLN A 415 2.38 -12.10 2.00
N GLN A 416 3.14 -11.05 1.73
CA GLN A 416 4.49 -11.13 1.16
C GLN A 416 5.59 -11.15 2.23
N GLY A 417 5.22 -11.14 3.51
CA GLY A 417 6.16 -11.13 4.64
C GLY A 417 6.89 -9.80 4.81
N VAL A 418 6.26 -8.71 4.39
CA VAL A 418 6.75 -7.34 4.56
C VAL A 418 5.92 -6.66 5.63
N ASP A 419 6.62 -6.09 6.62
CA ASP A 419 6.04 -5.39 7.74
C ASP A 419 6.10 -3.88 7.51
N ILE A 420 4.94 -3.22 7.45
CA ILE A 420 4.81 -1.77 7.27
C ILE A 420 3.91 -1.24 8.38
N ASN A 421 4.33 -0.17 9.05
CA ASN A 421 3.51 0.45 10.08
C ASN A 421 2.33 1.22 9.48
N ASP A 422 1.16 1.12 10.12
CA ASP A 422 -0.11 1.76 9.74
C ASP A 422 0.05 3.27 9.45
N LYS A 423 0.89 3.97 10.22
CA LYS A 423 1.11 5.43 10.10
C LYS A 423 1.42 5.86 8.67
N HIS A 424 2.22 5.08 7.96
CA HIS A 424 2.64 5.42 6.60
C HIS A 424 1.45 5.39 5.63
N ILE A 425 0.58 4.39 5.81
CA ILE A 425 -0.64 4.27 4.99
C ILE A 425 -1.63 5.36 5.37
N GLU A 426 -1.80 5.65 6.67
CA GLU A 426 -2.67 6.72 7.17
C GLU A 426 -2.34 8.08 6.56
N VAL A 427 -1.05 8.41 6.43
CA VAL A 427 -0.60 9.67 5.80
C VAL A 427 -1.11 9.78 4.36
N ILE A 428 -0.96 8.72 3.57
CA ILE A 428 -1.41 8.72 2.17
C ILE A 428 -2.94 8.77 2.09
N VAL A 429 -3.65 7.97 2.89
CA VAL A 429 -5.12 7.94 2.92
C VAL A 429 -5.70 9.29 3.33
N ARG A 430 -5.06 9.99 4.30
CA ARG A 430 -5.46 11.35 4.68
C ARG A 430 -5.40 12.30 3.49
N GLN A 431 -4.34 12.25 2.70
CA GLN A 431 -4.20 13.10 1.51
C GLN A 431 -5.23 12.76 0.41
N MET A 432 -5.62 11.50 0.28
CA MET A 432 -6.67 11.07 -0.65
C MET A 432 -8.05 11.64 -0.29
N MET A 433 -8.29 11.96 0.97
CA MET A 433 -9.58 12.41 1.51
C MET A 433 -9.57 13.88 1.96
N ARG A 434 -8.56 14.66 1.60
CA ARG A 434 -8.41 16.04 2.03
C ARG A 434 -9.39 17.01 1.35
N LYS A 435 -9.84 16.70 0.13
CA LYS A 435 -10.73 17.59 -0.65
C LYS A 435 -12.19 17.17 -0.55
N VAL A 436 -13.05 18.17 -0.49
CA VAL A 436 -14.51 18.05 -0.46
C VAL A 436 -15.13 18.78 -1.64
N ARG A 437 -16.35 18.41 -2.00
CA ARG A 437 -17.15 19.16 -2.96
C ARG A 437 -18.17 19.98 -2.20
N VAL A 438 -18.17 21.28 -2.40
CA VAL A 438 -19.19 22.20 -1.89
C VAL A 438 -20.47 21.98 -2.69
N GLU A 439 -21.58 21.62 -2.05
CA GLU A 439 -22.88 21.49 -2.70
C GLU A 439 -23.59 22.83 -2.72
N GLU A 440 -23.84 23.38 -1.54
CA GLU A 440 -24.41 24.69 -1.37
C GLU A 440 -23.44 25.58 -0.61
N ALA A 441 -23.14 26.75 -1.15
CA ALA A 441 -22.17 27.66 -0.55
C ALA A 441 -22.73 28.40 0.68
N GLY A 442 -24.04 28.48 0.82
CA GLY A 442 -24.67 29.30 1.85
C GLY A 442 -24.21 30.75 1.79
N ASP A 443 -23.90 31.32 2.96
CA ASP A 443 -23.40 32.70 3.12
C ASP A 443 -21.85 32.74 3.28
N THR A 444 -21.18 31.67 2.81
CA THR A 444 -19.71 31.61 2.77
C THR A 444 -19.16 32.24 1.50
N THR A 445 -17.85 32.47 1.44
CA THR A 445 -17.14 32.97 0.26
C THR A 445 -16.85 31.88 -0.78
N LEU A 446 -17.29 30.64 -0.53
CA LEU A 446 -17.04 29.48 -1.38
C LEU A 446 -17.97 29.47 -2.58
N LEU A 447 -17.59 28.74 -3.63
CA LEU A 447 -18.42 28.58 -4.82
C LEU A 447 -19.11 27.22 -4.81
N SER A 448 -20.43 27.18 -5.02
CA SER A 448 -21.17 25.93 -5.16
C SER A 448 -20.64 25.09 -6.32
N GLY A 449 -20.52 23.77 -6.09
CA GLY A 449 -19.97 22.82 -7.06
C GLY A 449 -18.43 22.79 -7.15
N SER A 450 -17.73 23.69 -6.47
CA SER A 450 -16.25 23.70 -6.45
C SER A 450 -15.67 22.63 -5.54
N MET A 451 -14.41 22.27 -5.80
CA MET A 451 -13.60 21.46 -4.87
C MET A 451 -12.79 22.41 -3.98
N ALA A 452 -12.92 22.22 -2.67
CA ALA A 452 -12.19 22.98 -1.66
C ALA A 452 -11.48 22.03 -0.68
N ASP A 453 -10.55 22.56 0.10
CA ASP A 453 -9.95 21.82 1.22
C ASP A 453 -10.96 21.72 2.36
N ILE A 454 -11.01 20.59 3.06
CA ILE A 454 -11.95 20.37 4.17
C ILE A 454 -11.79 21.44 5.26
N PHE A 455 -10.54 21.83 5.58
CA PHE A 455 -10.27 22.84 6.59
C PHE A 455 -10.70 24.25 6.13
N GLU A 456 -10.56 24.56 4.85
CA GLU A 456 -11.03 25.83 4.28
C GLU A 456 -12.56 25.96 4.42
N VAL A 457 -13.28 24.87 4.17
CA VAL A 457 -14.76 24.85 4.33
C VAL A 457 -15.14 24.93 5.82
N GLU A 458 -14.44 24.22 6.69
CA GLU A 458 -14.68 24.28 8.14
C GLU A 458 -14.43 25.67 8.71
N ASP A 459 -13.35 26.33 8.29
CA ASP A 459 -13.04 27.70 8.71
C ASP A 459 -14.08 28.71 8.21
N ALA A 460 -14.50 28.57 6.95
CA ALA A 460 -15.56 29.39 6.38
C ALA A 460 -16.89 29.19 7.13
N ASN A 461 -17.23 27.94 7.44
CA ASN A 461 -18.43 27.63 8.21
C ASN A 461 -18.35 28.15 9.66
N LYS A 462 -17.17 28.08 10.29
CA LYS A 462 -16.94 28.63 11.61
C LYS A 462 -17.12 30.15 11.62
N ALA A 463 -16.59 30.86 10.63
CA ALA A 463 -16.77 32.31 10.50
C ALA A 463 -18.24 32.69 10.33
N VAL A 464 -19.01 31.92 9.54
CA VAL A 464 -20.48 32.14 9.43
C VAL A 464 -21.18 31.82 10.75
N ALA A 465 -20.82 30.75 11.45
CA ALA A 465 -21.39 30.41 12.75
C ALA A 465 -21.12 31.49 13.82
N GLU A 466 -19.94 32.10 13.82
CA GLU A 466 -19.61 33.25 14.70
C GLU A 466 -20.49 34.47 14.38
N ARG A 467 -20.77 34.74 13.10
CA ARG A 467 -21.69 35.82 12.68
C ARG A 467 -23.13 35.52 13.08
N ILE A 468 -23.58 34.27 12.98
CA ILE A 468 -24.89 33.82 13.49
C ILE A 468 -24.97 34.04 15.00
N ALA A 469 -23.94 33.69 15.75
CA ALA A 469 -23.88 33.88 17.19
C ALA A 469 -23.86 35.36 17.59
N ALA A 470 -23.29 36.24 16.74
CA ALA A 470 -23.36 37.69 16.90
C ALA A 470 -24.75 38.31 16.56
N GLY A 471 -25.70 37.50 16.08
CA GLY A 471 -27.05 37.93 15.74
C GLY A 471 -27.18 38.59 14.37
N GLU A 472 -26.19 38.45 13.48
CA GLU A 472 -26.30 38.94 12.10
C GLU A 472 -27.34 38.11 11.32
N LYS A 473 -28.12 38.80 10.51
CA LYS A 473 -29.09 38.18 9.61
C LYS A 473 -28.83 38.62 8.19
N ARG A 474 -29.32 37.84 7.24
CA ARG A 474 -29.31 38.17 5.81
C ARG A 474 -30.10 39.46 5.55
N GLU A 475 -29.83 40.13 4.45
CA GLU A 475 -30.58 41.32 4.04
C GLU A 475 -32.11 41.09 3.96
N ASP A 476 -32.51 39.86 3.66
CA ASP A 476 -33.90 39.40 3.62
C ASP A 476 -34.49 39.07 5.00
N GLY A 477 -33.72 39.17 6.08
CA GLY A 477 -34.15 38.88 7.45
C GLY A 477 -34.08 37.39 7.85
N GLU A 478 -33.66 36.51 6.94
CA GLU A 478 -33.44 35.11 7.23
C GLU A 478 -32.11 34.86 7.99
N GLU A 479 -32.03 33.72 8.64
CA GLU A 479 -30.76 33.30 9.31
C GLU A 479 -29.69 32.95 8.28
N LEU A 480 -28.45 33.29 8.59
CA LEU A 480 -27.30 32.90 7.75
C LEU A 480 -27.18 31.37 7.70
N GLN A 481 -26.81 30.85 6.54
CA GLN A 481 -26.62 29.41 6.31
C GLN A 481 -25.15 29.07 6.11
N THR A 482 -24.72 28.00 6.73
CA THR A 482 -23.37 27.43 6.52
C THR A 482 -23.31 26.64 5.21
N ALA A 483 -22.11 26.51 4.63
CA ALA A 483 -21.92 25.70 3.43
C ALA A 483 -22.12 24.21 3.73
N THR A 484 -22.83 23.52 2.83
CA THR A 484 -22.94 22.05 2.83
C THR A 484 -21.93 21.45 1.86
N TYR A 485 -21.36 20.31 2.23
CA TYR A 485 -20.35 19.66 1.41
C TYR A 485 -20.42 18.13 1.48
N THR A 486 -19.96 17.49 0.40
CA THR A 486 -19.84 16.03 0.31
C THR A 486 -18.37 15.66 0.27
N GLN A 487 -17.98 14.68 1.12
CA GLN A 487 -16.62 14.17 1.15
C GLN A 487 -16.27 13.47 -0.16
N LEU A 488 -15.08 13.79 -0.71
CA LEU A 488 -14.54 13.14 -1.88
C LEU A 488 -13.43 12.15 -1.48
N LEU A 489 -13.37 11.02 -2.19
CA LEU A 489 -12.23 10.13 -2.20
C LEU A 489 -11.54 10.27 -3.56
N MET A 490 -10.28 10.67 -3.56
CA MET A 490 -9.49 10.83 -4.78
C MET A 490 -8.36 9.84 -4.81
N GLY A 491 -8.06 9.29 -6.00
CA GLY A 491 -6.82 8.57 -6.22
C GLY A 491 -5.60 9.49 -6.06
N ILE A 492 -4.45 8.92 -5.71
CA ILE A 492 -3.21 9.68 -5.44
C ILE A 492 -2.80 10.57 -6.62
N THR A 493 -2.96 10.10 -7.86
CA THR A 493 -2.67 10.90 -9.06
C THR A 493 -3.56 12.13 -9.15
N LYS A 494 -4.86 11.98 -8.94
CA LYS A 494 -5.81 13.09 -8.98
C LYS A 494 -5.63 14.04 -7.79
N ALA A 495 -5.32 13.51 -6.61
CA ALA A 495 -5.03 14.30 -5.42
C ALA A 495 -3.77 15.16 -5.60
N SER A 496 -2.71 14.61 -6.23
CA SER A 496 -1.48 15.36 -6.54
C SER A 496 -1.71 16.53 -7.50
N LEU A 497 -2.65 16.40 -8.45
CA LEU A 497 -3.00 17.49 -9.39
C LEU A 497 -3.96 18.51 -8.77
N ALA A 498 -4.73 18.10 -7.76
CA ALA A 498 -5.71 18.94 -7.06
C ALA A 498 -5.10 19.69 -5.85
N THR A 499 -3.78 19.71 -5.70
CA THR A 499 -3.10 20.47 -4.64
C THR A 499 -3.26 21.97 -4.83
N ASP A 500 -3.14 22.72 -3.73
CA ASP A 500 -3.25 24.18 -3.76
C ASP A 500 -2.02 24.82 -4.43
N SER A 501 -0.85 24.18 -4.32
CA SER A 501 0.37 24.59 -5.01
C SER A 501 0.35 24.23 -6.51
N PHE A 502 0.20 25.22 -7.36
CA PHE A 502 0.26 25.00 -8.81
C PHE A 502 1.68 24.66 -9.31
N LEU A 503 2.73 25.09 -8.60
CA LEU A 503 4.11 24.73 -8.94
C LEU A 503 4.36 23.23 -8.73
N SER A 504 3.90 22.68 -7.61
CA SER A 504 3.98 21.25 -7.34
C SER A 504 3.22 20.43 -8.37
N ALA A 505 1.96 20.79 -8.64
CA ALA A 505 1.13 20.11 -9.63
C ALA A 505 1.75 20.15 -11.04
N ALA A 506 2.25 21.31 -11.48
CA ALA A 506 2.88 21.49 -12.80
C ALA A 506 4.15 20.64 -12.97
N SER A 507 4.91 20.43 -11.90
CA SER A 507 6.13 19.60 -11.94
C SER A 507 5.85 18.09 -11.94
N PHE A 508 4.62 17.67 -11.67
CA PHE A 508 4.24 16.27 -11.66
C PHE A 508 3.80 15.79 -13.03
N GLN A 509 2.68 16.28 -13.54
CA GLN A 509 2.10 15.91 -14.84
C GLN A 509 1.28 17.07 -15.42
N GLU A 510 0.93 17.01 -16.69
CA GLU A 510 0.04 17.98 -17.37
C GLU A 510 0.49 19.44 -17.21
N THR A 511 1.79 19.71 -17.25
CA THR A 511 2.40 21.02 -16.97
C THR A 511 1.69 22.18 -17.64
N THR A 512 1.42 22.07 -18.95
CA THR A 512 0.79 23.14 -19.74
C THR A 512 -0.62 23.46 -19.25
N LYS A 513 -1.42 22.42 -18.99
CA LYS A 513 -2.80 22.56 -18.53
C LYS A 513 -2.87 23.20 -17.15
N VAL A 514 -2.04 22.72 -16.21
CA VAL A 514 -1.98 23.23 -14.84
C VAL A 514 -1.56 24.68 -14.80
N LEU A 515 -0.51 25.07 -15.56
CA LEU A 515 -0.05 26.46 -15.62
C LEU A 515 -1.06 27.39 -16.28
N THR A 516 -1.73 26.94 -17.35
CA THR A 516 -2.79 27.71 -18.00
C THR A 516 -3.97 27.95 -17.06
N GLU A 517 -4.40 26.91 -16.35
CA GLU A 517 -5.50 27.03 -15.39
C GLU A 517 -5.12 27.94 -14.20
N ALA A 518 -3.89 27.82 -13.70
CA ALA A 518 -3.40 28.68 -12.62
C ALA A 518 -3.33 30.15 -13.05
N ALA A 519 -2.89 30.42 -14.28
CA ALA A 519 -2.85 31.78 -14.84
C ALA A 519 -4.26 32.38 -15.01
N ILE A 520 -5.21 31.61 -15.55
CA ILE A 520 -6.60 32.05 -15.71
C ILE A 520 -7.26 32.35 -14.36
N LYS A 521 -7.02 31.51 -13.36
CA LYS A 521 -7.61 31.67 -12.02
C LYS A 521 -6.83 32.63 -11.11
N GLY A 522 -5.70 33.18 -11.55
CA GLY A 522 -4.85 34.05 -10.73
C GLY A 522 -4.36 33.38 -9.43
N LYS A 523 -4.03 32.08 -9.47
CA LYS A 523 -3.64 31.33 -8.27
C LYS A 523 -2.33 31.88 -7.68
N VAL A 524 -2.29 31.96 -6.35
CA VAL A 524 -1.10 32.31 -5.57
C VAL A 524 -0.58 31.06 -4.86
N ASP A 525 0.72 30.78 -4.99
CA ASP A 525 1.37 29.66 -4.30
C ASP A 525 2.03 30.15 -3.01
N HIS A 526 1.60 29.58 -1.90
CA HIS A 526 2.10 29.96 -0.57
C HIS A 526 3.42 29.28 -0.19
N LEU A 527 3.98 28.43 -1.05
CA LEU A 527 5.26 27.72 -0.86
C LEU A 527 5.32 26.90 0.45
N LEU A 528 4.24 26.22 0.76
CA LEU A 528 4.11 25.46 2.01
C LEU A 528 4.78 24.08 1.94
N GLY A 529 4.88 23.44 0.79
CA GLY A 529 5.47 22.13 0.63
C GLY A 529 6.98 22.17 0.36
N LEU A 530 7.56 20.99 0.15
CA LEU A 530 9.00 20.85 -0.11
C LEU A 530 9.35 21.21 -1.56
N LYS A 531 8.57 20.70 -2.50
CA LYS A 531 8.88 20.70 -3.94
C LYS A 531 8.89 22.10 -4.54
N GLU A 532 7.90 22.91 -4.22
CA GLU A 532 7.81 24.30 -4.66
C GLU A 532 8.97 25.16 -4.16
N ASN A 533 9.42 24.94 -2.93
CA ASN A 533 10.59 25.64 -2.39
C ASN A 533 11.88 25.21 -3.10
N VAL A 534 12.02 23.91 -3.42
CA VAL A 534 13.16 23.38 -4.18
C VAL A 534 13.19 23.97 -5.60
N ILE A 535 12.04 24.05 -6.28
CA ILE A 535 11.95 24.59 -7.65
C ILE A 535 12.40 26.05 -7.69
N ILE A 536 12.01 26.86 -6.68
CA ILE A 536 12.36 28.28 -6.60
C ILE A 536 13.78 28.50 -6.05
N GLY A 537 14.43 27.46 -5.50
CA GLY A 537 15.75 27.57 -4.89
C GLY A 537 15.74 28.14 -3.47
N LYS A 538 14.61 28.09 -2.77
CA LYS A 538 14.51 28.45 -1.35
C LYS A 538 14.79 27.22 -0.45
N LEU A 539 15.13 27.49 0.81
CA LEU A 539 15.27 26.45 1.81
C LEU A 539 13.92 25.76 2.06
N ILE A 540 13.94 24.42 2.13
CA ILE A 540 12.73 23.65 2.40
C ILE A 540 12.20 23.93 3.80
N PRO A 541 10.88 23.91 4.02
CA PRO A 541 10.27 24.10 5.33
C PRO A 541 10.35 22.85 6.23
N ALA A 542 11.47 22.11 6.17
CA ALA A 542 11.73 20.90 6.92
C ALA A 542 13.18 20.86 7.39
N GLY A 543 13.46 20.10 8.45
CA GLY A 543 14.80 19.91 8.99
C GLY A 543 15.47 21.25 9.33
N SER A 544 16.71 21.43 8.90
CA SER A 544 17.50 22.65 9.14
C SER A 544 16.97 23.91 8.44
N GLY A 545 16.04 23.77 7.50
CA GLY A 545 15.39 24.89 6.80
C GLY A 545 14.29 25.60 7.62
N LEU A 546 13.87 25.04 8.75
CA LEU A 546 12.89 25.65 9.64
C LEU A 546 13.43 26.93 10.27
N GLY A 547 12.57 27.95 10.40
CA GLY A 547 12.91 29.25 11.02
C GLY A 547 13.50 29.11 12.42
N LYS A 548 13.07 28.14 13.21
CA LYS A 548 13.62 27.82 14.54
C LYS A 548 15.12 27.50 14.50
N TYR A 549 15.59 26.81 13.47
CA TYR A 549 17.01 26.47 13.33
C TYR A 549 17.81 27.61 12.69
N ARG A 550 17.21 28.48 11.87
CA ARG A 550 17.88 29.68 11.34
C ARG A 550 18.34 30.62 12.44
N SER A 551 17.48 30.85 13.43
CA SER A 551 17.85 31.72 14.57
C SER A 551 19.00 31.14 15.41
N TYR A 552 19.20 29.82 15.40
CA TYR A 552 20.37 29.19 16.02
C TYR A 552 21.62 29.32 15.16
N ALA A 553 21.53 29.17 13.85
CA ALA A 553 22.65 29.34 12.95
C ALA A 553 23.16 30.78 12.94
N GLU A 554 22.26 31.78 12.95
CA GLU A 554 22.60 33.19 13.05
C GLU A 554 23.30 33.53 14.40
N LYS A 555 22.96 32.82 15.48
CA LYS A 555 23.64 32.97 16.79
C LYS A 555 24.98 32.25 16.86
N LEU A 556 25.21 31.23 16.04
CA LEU A 556 26.46 30.47 16.02
C LEU A 556 27.49 31.02 15.05
N VAL A 557 27.09 31.86 14.09
CA VAL A 557 28.02 32.58 13.23
C VAL A 557 28.46 33.82 14.00
N PRO A 558 29.69 33.88 14.51
CA PRO A 558 30.20 35.12 15.10
C PRO A 558 30.23 36.22 14.02
N ASP A 559 29.82 37.41 14.38
CA ASP A 559 29.63 38.60 13.52
C ASP A 559 30.86 39.05 12.72
N LYS A 560 31.88 38.26 12.57
CA LYS A 560 33.08 38.52 11.75
C LYS A 560 33.69 37.21 11.23
N VAL A 561 33.08 36.57 10.23
CA VAL A 561 33.91 35.98 9.21
C VAL A 561 34.19 37.13 8.23
N ASN A 562 35.39 37.71 8.33
CA ASN A 562 35.94 38.51 7.27
C ASN A 562 35.75 37.70 5.99
N THR A 563 34.79 38.06 5.17
CA THR A 563 34.77 37.63 3.78
C THR A 563 36.13 37.99 3.25
N PRO A 564 36.97 37.01 2.81
CA PRO A 564 38.18 37.42 2.10
C PRO A 564 37.73 38.28 0.95
N GLU A 565 38.32 39.45 0.83
CA GLU A 565 38.13 40.29 -0.34
C GLU A 565 38.23 39.42 -1.58
N PRO A 566 37.33 39.57 -2.55
CA PRO A 566 37.44 38.82 -3.78
C PRO A 566 38.86 39.04 -4.32
N LEU A 567 39.64 37.97 -4.33
CA LEU A 567 40.98 37.98 -4.92
C LEU A 567 40.84 38.63 -6.28
N ALA A 568 41.53 39.75 -6.45
CA ALA A 568 41.66 40.41 -7.73
C ALA A 568 41.98 39.36 -8.79
N PRO A 569 41.38 39.41 -9.99
CA PRO A 569 41.60 38.38 -10.99
C PRO A 569 43.12 38.29 -11.23
N ALA A 570 43.69 37.14 -10.98
CA ALA A 570 45.09 36.85 -11.22
C ALA A 570 45.36 37.10 -12.71
N VAL A 571 46.10 38.15 -12.96
CA VAL A 571 46.59 38.49 -14.30
C VAL A 571 47.51 37.36 -14.74
N GLY A 572 47.10 36.62 -15.76
CA GLY A 572 47.99 35.83 -16.62
C GLY A 572 48.66 34.61 -15.97
N MET A 573 47.90 33.54 -15.79
CA MET A 573 48.47 32.20 -15.92
C MET A 573 47.66 31.48 -16.98
N ASP A 574 48.23 31.31 -18.15
CA ASP A 574 47.75 30.40 -19.17
C ASP A 574 47.76 28.99 -18.61
N LEU A 575 46.59 28.49 -18.25
CA LEU A 575 46.38 27.08 -18.03
C LEU A 575 46.45 26.38 -19.39
N PRO A 576 47.32 25.38 -19.61
CA PRO A 576 47.29 24.63 -20.85
C PRO A 576 45.94 23.98 -21.03
N ASN A 577 45.39 24.17 -22.20
CA ASN A 577 44.11 23.62 -22.66
C ASN A 577 44.22 22.08 -22.66
N LEU A 578 43.69 21.43 -21.62
CA LEU A 578 43.70 19.95 -21.43
C LEU A 578 42.59 19.25 -22.21
N PHE A 579 41.87 20.00 -23.06
CA PHE A 579 40.83 19.50 -23.97
C PHE A 579 40.99 20.09 -25.38
N ALA A 580 42.23 20.03 -25.91
CA ALA A 580 42.43 20.17 -27.35
C ALA A 580 42.32 18.75 -27.94
N GLU A 581 41.16 18.43 -28.44
CA GLU A 581 40.98 17.30 -29.33
C GLU A 581 41.73 17.55 -30.62
N ASP A 582 42.49 16.58 -31.05
CA ASP A 582 43.17 16.53 -32.33
C ASP A 582 42.14 16.57 -33.48
N ASP A 583 41.90 17.76 -34.05
CA ASP A 583 41.31 17.90 -35.37
C ASP A 583 42.44 17.95 -36.39
N ALA A 584 42.78 16.80 -36.95
CA ALA A 584 43.55 16.74 -38.16
C ALA A 584 43.01 15.65 -39.11
N ALA A 585 42.49 16.17 -40.24
CA ALA A 585 42.37 15.53 -41.55
C ALA A 585 41.40 14.32 -41.69
N GLU A 586 40.38 14.38 -42.45
CA GLU A 586 40.28 14.37 -43.91
C GLU A 586 38.82 14.40 -44.38
N GLY A 587 38.61 15.05 -45.47
CA GLY A 587 37.30 15.24 -46.07
C GLY A 587 36.69 13.98 -46.67
N GLY A 588 35.37 13.95 -46.70
CA GLY A 588 34.56 12.91 -47.33
C GLY A 588 33.07 13.19 -47.27
N GLN A 589 32.59 13.93 -48.21
CA GLN A 589 31.27 13.93 -48.86
C GLN A 589 30.02 13.48 -48.15
N ASN A 590 29.07 14.38 -48.09
CA ASN A 590 27.62 14.26 -48.03
C ASN A 590 27.04 12.97 -48.60
N SER A 591 26.17 12.30 -47.82
CA SER A 591 24.90 11.81 -48.35
C SER A 591 23.86 11.76 -47.24
N SER A 592 22.90 12.66 -47.35
CA SER A 592 21.60 12.60 -46.69
C SER A 592 20.90 11.30 -47.10
N ALA A 593 20.55 10.49 -46.16
CA ALA A 593 19.56 9.41 -46.32
C ALA A 593 18.45 9.61 -45.29
N GLU A 594 17.35 10.16 -45.78
CA GLU A 594 16.03 10.05 -45.14
C GLU A 594 15.71 8.57 -44.98
N ILE A 595 15.46 8.12 -43.75
CA ILE A 595 14.85 6.82 -43.48
C ILE A 595 13.38 7.09 -43.20
N SER A 596 12.54 6.71 -44.14
CA SER A 596 11.09 6.66 -44.04
C SER A 596 10.67 5.65 -42.97
N ALA A 597 9.70 6.07 -42.14
CA ALA A 597 8.94 5.21 -41.29
C ALA A 597 7.98 4.37 -42.13
N ASP A 598 8.38 3.13 -42.43
CA ASP A 598 7.50 2.03 -42.83
C ASP A 598 8.36 0.76 -42.89
N GLU A 599 8.02 -0.22 -42.06
CA GLU A 599 8.46 -1.61 -41.96
C GLU A 599 8.96 -1.99 -40.56
N MET A 600 8.02 -2.35 -39.73
CA MET A 600 8.15 -3.43 -38.73
C MET A 600 6.78 -4.02 -38.39
N ASP A 601 6.24 -4.79 -39.36
CA ASP A 601 5.44 -5.94 -39.06
C ASP A 601 6.39 -7.14 -38.85
N PHE A 602 6.42 -7.62 -37.61
CA PHE A 602 6.53 -9.05 -37.25
C PHE A 602 6.39 -9.21 -35.74
#